data_ca3c9d00bd1725af809bec4ac006721b
#
_entry.id   ca3c9d00bd1725af809bec4ac006721b
#
_cell.length_a   1.000
_cell.length_b   1.000
_cell.length_c   1.000
_cell.angle_alpha   90.00
_cell.angle_beta   90.00
_cell.angle_gamma   90.00
#
_symmetry.space_group_name_H-M   'P 1'
#
loop_
_entity.id
_entity.type
_entity.pdbx_description
1 polymer ?
#
loop_
_entity_poly.entity_id
_entity_poly.type
_entity_poly.pdbx_seq_one_letter_code
_entity_poly.pdbx_strand_id
1 'polypeptide(L)'
;MRGRYEPLMRLSRTRVRLSLASNSRSRGFNVGLQTLLTGMLILVLNLVTGVITARALSPAGRGEMMAIVLWPQFIAFTLTLGIPTSLLYNIKKFPREEGEFLAATMLLGLILGALSIGVGVAVIPMQLGVYPQSLIRFAQWAMVAAPLAFFNVVVSCVLMARDQFLAYNLLRLSQPLMALVLIAAAWMGGALNPYSAATAVLIAYLPPIAWVLAEFRRRPPRSAGVVDASKRLLSYGLRAYGADLVATLSDYLDRVLIVGVVNPVMMGLYVVGANLAQALRMVPAATVTVLFPKAAGQSQEETVALTGRAVRATLAAMVVTAVAAALAGPFVIATFYGSEFIGAVPVMRVLLADVLIRGVVRVLAQAFMASGRPGLVSIVQGVTIGVSIPLVLLLVPRYGLVGAGLGMLIASAFQLIVTLACFPLVLRHRVPRLRITLDEVASFLRRR
;
A
#
# COMPACT_ATOMS: atom_id res chain seq x y z
N MET A 1 17.66 47.65 41.63
CA MET A 1 16.50 47.54 40.71
C MET A 1 16.68 46.38 39.74
N ARG A 2 16.68 45.13 40.20
CA ARG A 2 16.81 43.92 39.35
C ARG A 2 15.88 42.80 39.81
N GLY A 3 14.56 43.00 39.79
CA GLY A 3 13.63 41.99 40.30
C GLY A 3 12.19 41.98 39.76
N ARG A 4 11.86 42.78 38.72
CA ARG A 4 10.45 42.90 38.27
C ARG A 4 10.14 42.44 36.84
N TYR A 5 11.08 41.93 36.06
CA TYR A 5 10.84 41.55 34.65
C TYR A 5 10.88 40.04 34.33
N GLU A 6 11.20 39.18 35.28
CA GLU A 6 11.25 37.71 35.04
C GLU A 6 9.88 37.01 34.83
N PRO A 7 8.77 37.44 35.49
CA PRO A 7 7.50 36.70 35.29
C PRO A 7 6.88 36.92 33.92
N LEU A 8 7.05 38.09 33.30
CA LEU A 8 6.46 38.40 31.99
C LEU A 8 7.12 37.65 30.81
N MET A 9 8.42 37.39 30.90
CA MET A 9 9.14 36.61 29.87
C MET A 9 8.79 35.12 29.91
N ARG A 10 8.45 34.54 31.06
CA ARG A 10 8.00 33.16 31.16
C ARG A 10 6.61 32.94 30.57
N LEU A 11 5.69 33.87 30.81
CA LEU A 11 4.32 33.84 30.25
C LEU A 11 4.30 34.01 28.72
N SER A 12 5.16 34.85 28.16
CA SER A 12 5.27 35.04 26.70
C SER A 12 5.86 33.78 26.02
N ARG A 13 6.89 33.15 26.61
CA ARG A 13 7.48 31.89 26.08
C ARG A 13 6.51 30.73 26.15
N THR A 14 5.67 30.66 27.19
CA THR A 14 4.66 29.58 27.32
C THR A 14 3.51 29.78 26.34
N ARG A 15 3.03 31.02 26.13
CA ARG A 15 1.99 31.32 25.11
C ARG A 15 2.48 31.07 23.70
N VAL A 16 3.71 31.45 23.36
CA VAL A 16 4.32 31.17 22.05
C VAL A 16 4.50 29.65 21.84
N ARG A 17 4.93 28.91 22.86
CA ARG A 17 5.01 27.43 22.78
C ARG A 17 3.64 26.78 22.65
N LEU A 18 2.62 27.26 23.32
CA LEU A 18 1.25 26.73 23.22
C LEU A 18 0.62 27.07 21.85
N SER A 19 0.84 28.26 21.32
CA SER A 19 0.35 28.64 19.99
C SER A 19 1.08 27.87 18.86
N LEU A 20 2.37 27.63 18.99
CA LEU A 20 3.13 26.80 18.05
C LEU A 20 2.71 25.33 18.14
N ALA A 21 2.42 24.81 19.33
CA ALA A 21 1.94 23.44 19.51
C ALA A 21 0.50 23.25 19.02
N SER A 22 -0.39 24.22 19.17
CA SER A 22 -1.75 24.19 18.64
C SER A 22 -1.77 24.27 17.11
N ASN A 23 -0.91 25.13 16.53
CA ASN A 23 -0.80 25.29 15.08
C ASN A 23 -0.16 24.06 14.41
N SER A 24 0.76 23.37 15.09
CA SER A 24 1.35 22.13 14.60
C SER A 24 0.36 20.95 14.67
N ARG A 25 -0.51 20.89 15.69
CA ARG A 25 -1.57 19.86 15.81
C ARG A 25 -2.64 20.03 14.74
N SER A 26 -3.08 21.27 14.48
CA SER A 26 -4.06 21.56 13.43
C SER A 26 -3.51 21.28 12.03
N ARG A 27 -2.24 21.61 11.75
CA ARG A 27 -1.54 21.25 10.51
C ARG A 27 -1.46 19.74 10.32
N GLY A 28 -1.04 18.99 11.33
CA GLY A 28 -0.96 17.53 11.26
C GLY A 28 -2.31 16.86 11.01
N PHE A 29 -3.37 17.36 11.66
CA PHE A 29 -4.73 16.88 11.45
C PHE A 29 -5.22 17.15 10.02
N ASN A 30 -5.02 18.37 9.51
CA ASN A 30 -5.42 18.74 8.15
C ASN A 30 -4.68 17.91 7.08
N VAL A 31 -3.38 17.66 7.26
CA VAL A 31 -2.58 16.78 6.37
C VAL A 31 -3.11 15.34 6.41
N GLY A 32 -3.42 14.82 7.60
CA GLY A 32 -4.01 13.48 7.75
C GLY A 32 -5.37 13.37 7.05
N LEU A 33 -6.26 14.34 7.27
CA LEU A 33 -7.58 14.39 6.64
C LEU A 33 -7.47 14.49 5.11
N GLN A 34 -6.61 15.37 4.60
CA GLN A 34 -6.34 15.52 3.17
C GLN A 34 -5.85 14.21 2.55
N THR A 35 -4.94 13.50 3.20
CA THR A 35 -4.40 12.23 2.73
C THR A 35 -5.47 11.12 2.72
N LEU A 36 -6.37 11.11 3.72
CA LEU A 36 -7.52 10.19 3.76
C LEU A 36 -8.51 10.48 2.63
N LEU A 37 -8.88 11.74 2.42
CA LEU A 37 -9.79 12.13 1.33
C LEU A 37 -9.21 11.79 -0.03
N THR A 38 -7.91 12.04 -0.24
CA THR A 38 -7.19 11.63 -1.46
C THR A 38 -7.23 10.10 -1.63
N GLY A 39 -7.02 9.35 -0.56
CA GLY A 39 -7.13 7.89 -0.60
C GLY A 39 -8.52 7.39 -0.97
N MET A 40 -9.58 8.03 -0.46
CA MET A 40 -10.97 7.74 -0.84
C MET A 40 -11.23 8.04 -2.32
N LEU A 41 -10.74 9.18 -2.82
CA LEU A 41 -10.90 9.54 -4.24
C LEU A 41 -10.16 8.57 -5.15
N ILE A 42 -8.94 8.17 -4.79
CA ILE A 42 -8.18 7.13 -5.51
C ILE A 42 -8.96 5.81 -5.56
N LEU A 43 -9.59 5.41 -4.44
CA LEU A 43 -10.43 4.21 -4.42
C LEU A 43 -11.60 4.32 -5.41
N VAL A 44 -12.31 5.45 -5.42
CA VAL A 44 -13.42 5.68 -6.36
C VAL A 44 -12.95 5.64 -7.80
N LEU A 45 -11.84 6.32 -8.13
CA LEU A 45 -11.25 6.29 -9.48
C LEU A 45 -10.89 4.87 -9.92
N ASN A 46 -10.28 4.09 -9.02
CA ASN A 46 -9.92 2.69 -9.30
C ASN A 46 -11.16 1.80 -9.47
N LEU A 47 -12.23 2.04 -8.72
CA LEU A 47 -13.50 1.33 -8.89
C LEU A 47 -14.14 1.66 -10.25
N VAL A 48 -14.20 2.94 -10.62
CA VAL A 48 -14.74 3.38 -11.93
C VAL A 48 -13.93 2.78 -13.08
N THR A 49 -12.60 2.90 -13.02
CA THR A 49 -11.69 2.26 -13.98
C THR A 49 -11.92 0.75 -14.04
N GLY A 50 -12.12 0.15 -12.86
CA GLY A 50 -12.43 -1.26 -12.71
C GLY A 50 -13.74 -1.68 -13.38
N VAL A 51 -14.78 -0.87 -13.29
CA VAL A 51 -16.09 -1.11 -13.93
C VAL A 51 -15.96 -0.97 -15.46
N ILE A 52 -15.35 0.10 -15.97
CA ILE A 52 -15.15 0.30 -17.40
C ILE A 52 -14.38 -0.86 -18.03
N THR A 53 -13.26 -1.23 -17.42
CA THR A 53 -12.43 -2.35 -17.93
C THR A 53 -13.13 -3.69 -17.84
N ALA A 54 -13.97 -3.95 -16.83
CA ALA A 54 -14.73 -5.18 -16.72
C ALA A 54 -15.80 -5.27 -17.80
N ARG A 55 -16.56 -4.19 -18.00
CA ARG A 55 -17.62 -4.14 -19.01
C ARG A 55 -17.09 -4.27 -20.45
N ALA A 56 -15.90 -3.72 -20.71
CA ALA A 56 -15.34 -3.68 -22.05
C ALA A 56 -14.45 -4.88 -22.41
N LEU A 57 -13.78 -5.51 -21.42
CA LEU A 57 -12.73 -6.51 -21.68
C LEU A 57 -13.14 -7.95 -21.40
N SER A 58 -14.31 -8.20 -20.80
CA SER A 58 -14.69 -9.52 -20.26
C SER A 58 -13.75 -10.00 -19.13
N PRO A 59 -14.05 -11.13 -18.43
CA PRO A 59 -13.16 -11.68 -17.41
C PRO A 59 -11.78 -12.06 -17.95
N ALA A 60 -11.71 -12.66 -19.14
CA ALA A 60 -10.43 -13.07 -19.73
C ALA A 60 -9.52 -11.86 -20.03
N GLY A 61 -10.05 -10.86 -20.75
CA GLY A 61 -9.28 -9.68 -21.12
C GLY A 61 -8.84 -8.86 -19.90
N ARG A 62 -9.64 -8.84 -18.85
CA ARG A 62 -9.25 -8.18 -17.58
C ARG A 62 -8.14 -8.95 -16.87
N GLY A 63 -8.14 -10.29 -16.91
CA GLY A 63 -7.05 -11.11 -16.40
C GLY A 63 -5.75 -10.90 -17.19
N GLU A 64 -5.85 -10.84 -18.50
CA GLU A 64 -4.72 -10.54 -19.39
C GLU A 64 -4.12 -9.16 -19.12
N MET A 65 -4.96 -8.11 -19.01
CA MET A 65 -4.53 -6.77 -18.61
C MET A 65 -3.76 -6.80 -17.29
N MET A 66 -4.28 -7.51 -16.28
CA MET A 66 -3.63 -7.59 -14.98
C MET A 66 -2.31 -8.36 -15.06
N ALA A 67 -2.22 -9.44 -15.84
CA ALA A 67 -0.99 -10.20 -16.06
C ALA A 67 0.11 -9.32 -16.67
N ILE A 68 -0.23 -8.37 -17.53
CA ILE A 68 0.73 -7.41 -18.12
C ILE A 68 1.16 -6.37 -17.08
N VAL A 69 0.23 -5.75 -16.36
CA VAL A 69 0.49 -4.60 -15.47
C VAL A 69 1.20 -5.00 -14.18
N LEU A 70 0.99 -6.24 -13.71
CA LEU A 70 1.51 -6.72 -12.44
C LEU A 70 3.04 -6.71 -12.37
N TRP A 71 3.72 -7.20 -13.41
CA TRP A 71 5.16 -7.46 -13.39
C TRP A 71 6.01 -6.20 -13.31
N PRO A 72 5.78 -5.15 -14.12
CA PRO A 72 6.53 -3.91 -14.01
C PRO A 72 6.47 -3.30 -12.61
N GLN A 73 5.29 -3.32 -11.97
CA GLN A 73 5.11 -2.79 -10.62
C GLN A 73 5.79 -3.66 -9.58
N PHE A 74 5.53 -4.98 -9.59
CA PHE A 74 6.04 -5.91 -8.60
C PHE A 74 7.57 -5.95 -8.58
N ILE A 75 8.19 -6.08 -9.76
CA ILE A 75 9.66 -6.16 -9.85
C ILE A 75 10.30 -4.82 -9.51
N ALA A 76 9.75 -3.69 -9.99
CA ALA A 76 10.25 -2.37 -9.63
C ALA A 76 10.23 -2.13 -8.12
N PHE A 77 9.14 -2.50 -7.43
CA PHE A 77 9.03 -2.29 -5.99
C PHE A 77 9.85 -3.30 -5.17
N THR A 78 10.03 -4.51 -5.70
CA THR A 78 10.90 -5.52 -5.10
C THR A 78 12.38 -5.13 -5.19
N LEU A 79 12.81 -4.56 -6.31
CA LEU A 79 14.23 -4.21 -6.54
C LEU A 79 14.59 -2.78 -6.11
N THR A 80 13.83 -2.15 -5.22
CA THR A 80 14.15 -0.80 -4.72
C THR A 80 15.39 -0.74 -3.84
N LEU A 81 15.83 -1.86 -3.27
CA LEU A 81 16.92 -1.96 -2.29
C LEU A 81 16.81 -0.94 -1.14
N GLY A 82 15.59 -0.53 -0.79
CA GLY A 82 15.30 0.44 0.27
C GLY A 82 15.76 1.88 -0.06
N ILE A 83 16.10 2.18 -1.32
CA ILE A 83 16.56 3.51 -1.74
C ILE A 83 15.53 4.60 -1.44
N PRO A 84 14.21 4.43 -1.72
CA PRO A 84 13.22 5.45 -1.40
C PRO A 84 13.18 5.82 0.09
N THR A 85 13.21 4.81 0.96
CA THR A 85 13.26 4.98 2.43
C THR A 85 14.54 5.66 2.87
N SER A 86 15.69 5.27 2.29
CA SER A 86 16.99 5.87 2.55
C SER A 86 17.04 7.34 2.07
N LEU A 87 16.46 7.63 0.92
CA LEU A 87 16.38 8.98 0.37
C LEU A 87 15.60 9.92 1.28
N LEU A 88 14.41 9.50 1.72
CA LEU A 88 13.59 10.25 2.68
C LEU A 88 14.37 10.59 3.96
N TYR A 89 15.08 9.60 4.53
CA TYR A 89 15.88 9.80 5.73
C TYR A 89 17.04 10.78 5.50
N ASN A 90 17.81 10.58 4.43
CA ASN A 90 19.02 11.38 4.18
C ASN A 90 18.68 12.82 3.79
N ILE A 91 17.65 13.09 2.99
CA ILE A 91 17.21 14.47 2.68
C ILE A 91 16.80 15.21 3.97
N LYS A 92 16.04 14.56 4.86
CA LYS A 92 15.63 15.20 6.13
C LYS A 92 16.83 15.45 7.07
N LYS A 93 17.80 14.55 7.08
CA LYS A 93 18.97 14.65 7.95
C LYS A 93 20.04 15.61 7.42
N PHE A 94 20.22 15.67 6.09
CA PHE A 94 21.25 16.46 5.42
C PHE A 94 20.64 17.32 4.29
N PRO A 95 19.82 18.34 4.61
CA PRO A 95 19.10 19.12 3.58
C PRO A 95 20.02 19.87 2.59
N ARG A 96 21.27 20.16 3.00
CA ARG A 96 22.25 20.86 2.14
C ARG A 96 22.83 19.95 1.04
N GLU A 97 22.79 18.63 1.23
CA GLU A 97 23.30 17.62 0.31
C GLU A 97 22.17 17.02 -0.56
N GLU A 98 20.96 17.58 -0.53
CA GLU A 98 19.79 17.05 -1.25
C GLU A 98 20.06 16.84 -2.74
N GLY A 99 20.75 17.79 -3.39
CA GLY A 99 21.08 17.70 -4.82
C GLY A 99 21.97 16.48 -5.16
N GLU A 100 22.90 16.12 -4.27
CA GLU A 100 23.77 14.97 -4.40
C GLU A 100 22.99 13.66 -4.22
N PHE A 101 22.09 13.60 -3.22
CA PHE A 101 21.22 12.45 -3.02
C PHE A 101 20.25 12.24 -4.19
N LEU A 102 19.72 13.31 -4.78
CA LEU A 102 18.86 13.21 -5.96
C LEU A 102 19.64 12.69 -7.17
N ALA A 103 20.86 13.19 -7.42
CA ALA A 103 21.72 12.72 -8.49
C ALA A 103 22.10 11.24 -8.31
N ALA A 104 22.49 10.85 -7.08
CA ALA A 104 22.78 9.47 -6.73
C ALA A 104 21.58 8.54 -6.92
N THR A 105 20.38 9.00 -6.53
CA THR A 105 19.13 8.24 -6.70
C THR A 105 18.77 8.07 -8.17
N MET A 106 19.08 9.05 -9.03
CA MET A 106 18.89 8.91 -10.47
C MET A 106 19.80 7.84 -11.06
N LEU A 107 21.10 7.88 -10.72
CA LEU A 107 22.05 6.88 -11.18
C LEU A 107 21.64 5.48 -10.74
N LEU A 108 21.35 5.31 -9.45
CA LEU A 108 20.91 4.04 -8.90
C LEU A 108 19.57 3.60 -9.48
N GLY A 109 18.63 4.53 -9.68
CA GLY A 109 17.33 4.26 -10.29
C GLY A 109 17.41 3.80 -11.74
N LEU A 110 18.35 4.33 -12.52
CA LEU A 110 18.60 3.85 -13.87
C LEU A 110 19.20 2.43 -13.87
N ILE A 111 20.15 2.16 -12.98
CA ILE A 111 20.77 0.82 -12.83
C ILE A 111 19.72 -0.19 -12.38
N LEU A 112 18.95 0.12 -11.32
CA LEU A 112 17.92 -0.77 -10.81
C LEU A 112 16.73 -0.91 -11.77
N GLY A 113 16.43 0.15 -12.51
CA GLY A 113 15.45 0.11 -13.59
C GLY A 113 15.86 -0.84 -14.71
N ALA A 114 17.10 -0.76 -15.18
CA ALA A 114 17.65 -1.68 -16.18
C ALA A 114 17.66 -3.13 -15.64
N LEU A 115 18.07 -3.31 -14.38
CA LEU A 115 18.03 -4.62 -13.71
C LEU A 115 16.59 -5.15 -13.63
N SER A 116 15.63 -4.30 -13.29
CA SER A 116 14.20 -4.67 -13.23
C SER A 116 13.68 -5.13 -14.58
N ILE A 117 14.07 -4.46 -15.66
CA ILE A 117 13.72 -4.89 -17.03
C ILE A 117 14.33 -6.27 -17.33
N GLY A 118 15.62 -6.46 -17.08
CA GLY A 118 16.29 -7.74 -17.33
C GLY A 118 15.69 -8.90 -16.55
N VAL A 119 15.47 -8.70 -15.25
CA VAL A 119 14.81 -9.70 -14.37
C VAL A 119 13.40 -10.00 -14.85
N GLY A 120 12.62 -8.97 -15.20
CA GLY A 120 11.24 -9.15 -15.67
C GLY A 120 11.16 -9.90 -16.98
N VAL A 121 12.01 -9.55 -17.94
CA VAL A 121 12.08 -10.26 -19.24
C VAL A 121 12.42 -11.75 -19.06
N ALA A 122 13.28 -12.09 -18.08
CA ALA A 122 13.63 -13.48 -17.78
C ALA A 122 12.54 -14.24 -17.02
N VAL A 123 11.87 -13.58 -16.05
CA VAL A 123 10.89 -14.23 -15.14
C VAL A 123 9.50 -14.39 -15.79
N ILE A 124 9.07 -13.43 -16.60
CA ILE A 124 7.71 -13.39 -17.19
C ILE A 124 7.38 -14.67 -17.98
N PRO A 125 8.23 -15.21 -18.87
CA PRO A 125 7.91 -16.44 -19.61
C PRO A 125 7.71 -17.65 -18.70
N MET A 126 8.42 -17.70 -17.56
CA MET A 126 8.33 -18.81 -16.61
C MET A 126 7.01 -18.76 -15.82
N GLN A 127 6.49 -17.56 -15.59
CA GLN A 127 5.29 -17.35 -14.77
C GLN A 127 4.00 -17.30 -15.60
N LEU A 128 4.06 -16.82 -16.83
CA LEU A 128 2.90 -16.67 -17.70
C LEU A 128 2.77 -17.82 -18.72
N GLY A 129 3.24 -19.02 -18.40
CA GLY A 129 3.19 -20.17 -19.31
C GLY A 129 1.78 -20.60 -19.77
N VAL A 130 0.74 -20.25 -19.01
CA VAL A 130 -0.69 -20.49 -19.37
C VAL A 130 -1.29 -19.41 -20.26
N TYR A 131 -0.52 -18.33 -20.57
CA TYR A 131 -0.99 -17.22 -21.40
C TYR A 131 -0.45 -17.33 -22.83
N PRO A 132 -1.13 -16.69 -23.83
CA PRO A 132 -0.64 -16.68 -25.22
C PRO A 132 0.76 -16.03 -25.34
N GLN A 133 1.56 -16.53 -26.29
CA GLN A 133 2.91 -16.01 -26.53
C GLN A 133 2.95 -14.52 -26.89
N SER A 134 1.90 -14.03 -27.57
CA SER A 134 1.74 -12.60 -27.88
C SER A 134 1.65 -11.76 -26.62
N LEU A 135 0.92 -12.23 -25.59
CA LEU A 135 0.78 -11.57 -24.31
C LEU A 135 2.10 -11.61 -23.52
N ILE A 136 2.79 -12.76 -23.51
CA ILE A 136 4.10 -12.89 -22.85
C ILE A 136 5.10 -11.89 -23.43
N ARG A 137 5.21 -11.81 -24.77
CA ARG A 137 6.07 -10.82 -25.44
C ARG A 137 5.68 -9.40 -25.09
N PHE A 138 4.40 -9.08 -25.10
CA PHE A 138 3.91 -7.74 -24.74
C PHE A 138 4.20 -7.41 -23.26
N ALA A 139 4.02 -8.36 -22.35
CA ALA A 139 4.37 -8.19 -20.94
C ALA A 139 5.87 -7.96 -20.73
N GLN A 140 6.72 -8.62 -21.54
CA GLN A 140 8.18 -8.35 -21.55
C GLN A 140 8.47 -6.91 -22.02
N TRP A 141 7.84 -6.42 -23.09
CA TRP A 141 7.95 -5.03 -23.53
C TRP A 141 7.42 -4.05 -22.48
N ALA A 142 6.34 -4.40 -21.79
CA ALA A 142 5.78 -3.61 -20.71
C ALA A 142 6.75 -3.36 -19.55
N MET A 143 7.80 -4.17 -19.40
CA MET A 143 8.85 -3.98 -18.38
C MET A 143 9.60 -2.66 -18.52
N VAL A 144 9.59 -2.02 -19.69
CA VAL A 144 10.12 -0.65 -19.88
C VAL A 144 9.44 0.35 -18.94
N ALA A 145 8.24 0.06 -18.44
CA ALA A 145 7.56 0.89 -17.44
C ALA A 145 8.07 0.67 -16.00
N ALA A 146 8.87 -0.36 -15.71
CA ALA A 146 9.37 -0.62 -14.36
C ALA A 146 10.21 0.56 -13.79
N PRO A 147 11.14 1.18 -14.52
CA PRO A 147 11.81 2.39 -14.05
C PRO A 147 10.85 3.54 -13.73
N LEU A 148 9.75 3.69 -14.49
CA LEU A 148 8.75 4.74 -14.24
C LEU A 148 8.04 4.50 -12.90
N ALA A 149 7.69 3.25 -12.60
CA ALA A 149 7.10 2.87 -11.31
C ALA A 149 8.07 3.11 -10.14
N PHE A 150 9.36 2.81 -10.29
CA PHE A 150 10.39 3.14 -9.30
C PHE A 150 10.46 4.65 -9.03
N PHE A 151 10.54 5.48 -10.08
CA PHE A 151 10.61 6.94 -9.92
C PHE A 151 9.35 7.54 -9.32
N ASN A 152 8.17 6.93 -9.51
CA ASN A 152 6.95 7.35 -8.82
C ASN A 152 7.11 7.28 -7.28
N VAL A 153 7.70 6.19 -6.76
CA VAL A 153 7.99 6.06 -5.33
C VAL A 153 9.05 7.06 -4.89
N VAL A 154 10.11 7.24 -5.66
CA VAL A 154 11.18 8.22 -5.37
C VAL A 154 10.62 9.62 -5.24
N VAL A 155 9.82 10.09 -6.21
CA VAL A 155 9.22 11.44 -6.17
C VAL A 155 8.30 11.59 -4.97
N SER A 156 7.51 10.56 -4.66
CA SER A 156 6.66 10.54 -3.47
C SER A 156 7.48 10.74 -2.19
N CYS A 157 8.63 10.06 -2.07
CA CYS A 157 9.54 10.21 -0.92
C CYS A 157 10.19 11.60 -0.85
N VAL A 158 10.58 12.19 -1.99
CA VAL A 158 11.14 13.56 -2.05
C VAL A 158 10.10 14.58 -1.57
N LEU A 159 8.87 14.51 -2.08
CA LEU A 159 7.79 15.42 -1.67
C LEU A 159 7.46 15.28 -0.18
N MET A 160 7.46 14.06 0.35
CA MET A 160 7.33 13.82 1.80
C MET A 160 8.51 14.37 2.60
N ALA A 161 9.75 14.23 2.10
CA ALA A 161 10.93 14.76 2.75
C ALA A 161 10.90 16.29 2.84
N ARG A 162 10.35 16.95 1.83
CA ARG A 162 10.16 18.41 1.76
C ARG A 162 8.89 18.92 2.48
N ASP A 163 8.14 18.04 3.15
CA ASP A 163 6.86 18.33 3.79
C ASP A 163 5.79 18.93 2.83
N GLN A 164 5.92 18.64 1.51
CA GLN A 164 5.02 19.08 0.44
C GLN A 164 3.84 18.12 0.28
N PHE A 165 3.03 17.96 1.32
CA PHE A 165 1.95 16.95 1.36
C PHE A 165 0.86 17.17 0.31
N LEU A 166 0.58 18.42 -0.08
CA LEU A 166 -0.39 18.70 -1.16
C LEU A 166 0.13 18.14 -2.48
N ALA A 167 1.37 18.46 -2.85
CA ALA A 167 2.00 17.96 -4.09
C ALA A 167 2.10 16.43 -4.07
N TYR A 168 2.44 15.83 -2.93
CA TYR A 168 2.44 14.38 -2.73
C TYR A 168 1.05 13.76 -2.99
N ASN A 169 -0.02 14.35 -2.45
CA ASN A 169 -1.38 13.85 -2.65
C ASN A 169 -1.85 14.04 -4.10
N LEU A 170 -1.53 15.17 -4.74
CA LEU A 170 -1.84 15.41 -6.16
C LEU A 170 -1.10 14.43 -7.07
N LEU A 171 0.17 14.14 -6.78
CA LEU A 171 0.94 13.15 -7.52
C LEU A 171 0.33 11.75 -7.41
N ARG A 172 -0.05 11.33 -6.20
CA ARG A 172 -0.73 10.05 -5.99
C ARG A 172 -2.07 9.95 -6.72
N LEU A 173 -2.78 11.06 -6.85
CA LEU A 173 -4.05 11.14 -7.56
C LEU A 173 -3.85 11.12 -9.08
N SER A 174 -2.76 11.68 -9.59
CA SER A 174 -2.51 11.84 -11.02
C SER A 174 -2.49 10.51 -11.78
N GLN A 175 -1.91 9.46 -11.20
CA GLN A 175 -1.82 8.14 -11.83
C GLN A 175 -3.21 7.49 -12.05
N PRO A 176 -4.07 7.28 -11.02
CA PRO A 176 -5.39 6.68 -11.26
C PRO A 176 -6.31 7.58 -12.10
N LEU A 177 -6.17 8.90 -12.00
CA LEU A 177 -6.92 9.83 -12.84
C LEU A 177 -6.50 9.72 -14.30
N MET A 178 -5.19 9.73 -14.59
CA MET A 178 -4.68 9.59 -15.95
C MET A 178 -5.02 8.23 -16.54
N ALA A 179 -4.90 7.14 -15.75
CA ALA A 179 -5.31 5.81 -16.17
C ALA A 179 -6.79 5.77 -16.54
N LEU A 180 -7.67 6.37 -15.71
CA LEU A 180 -9.11 6.46 -16.01
C LEU A 180 -9.37 7.23 -17.30
N VAL A 181 -8.74 8.39 -17.47
CA VAL A 181 -8.93 9.23 -18.68
C VAL A 181 -8.50 8.47 -19.95
N LEU A 182 -7.33 7.85 -19.93
CA LEU A 182 -6.81 7.10 -21.08
C LEU A 182 -7.67 5.86 -21.40
N ILE A 183 -8.10 5.12 -20.37
CA ILE A 183 -8.99 3.96 -20.56
C ILE A 183 -10.37 4.40 -21.07
N ALA A 184 -10.94 5.48 -20.54
CA ALA A 184 -12.20 6.01 -21.01
C ALA A 184 -12.10 6.50 -22.47
N ALA A 185 -11.02 7.18 -22.83
CA ALA A 185 -10.76 7.62 -24.20
C ALA A 185 -10.63 6.42 -25.16
N ALA A 186 -9.89 5.38 -24.79
CA ALA A 186 -9.77 4.16 -25.58
C ALA A 186 -11.12 3.43 -25.73
N TRP A 187 -11.93 3.42 -24.67
CA TRP A 187 -13.27 2.82 -24.70
C TRP A 187 -14.21 3.58 -25.62
N MET A 188 -14.29 4.91 -25.52
CA MET A 188 -15.10 5.75 -26.39
C MET A 188 -14.66 5.68 -27.85
N GLY A 189 -13.36 5.52 -28.12
CA GLY A 189 -12.80 5.32 -29.46
C GLY A 189 -12.93 3.89 -30.00
N GLY A 190 -13.55 2.95 -29.26
CA GLY A 190 -13.68 1.54 -29.68
C GLY A 190 -12.37 0.76 -29.76
N ALA A 191 -11.28 1.33 -29.22
CA ALA A 191 -9.93 0.74 -29.27
C ALA A 191 -9.54 0.01 -27.97
N LEU A 192 -10.47 -0.15 -27.00
CA LEU A 192 -10.17 -0.76 -25.72
C LEU A 192 -10.04 -2.27 -25.86
N ASN A 193 -8.84 -2.77 -25.60
CA ASN A 193 -8.48 -4.18 -25.51
C ASN A 193 -7.50 -4.39 -24.35
N PRO A 194 -7.16 -5.63 -23.95
CA PRO A 194 -6.27 -5.88 -22.81
C PRO A 194 -4.91 -5.17 -22.89
N TYR A 195 -4.36 -5.06 -24.11
CA TYR A 195 -3.06 -4.42 -24.36
C TYR A 195 -3.13 -2.90 -24.23
N SER A 196 -4.14 -2.28 -24.87
CA SER A 196 -4.34 -0.82 -24.77
C SER A 196 -4.71 -0.38 -23.35
N ALA A 197 -5.50 -1.17 -22.62
CA ALA A 197 -5.83 -0.92 -21.24
C ALA A 197 -4.59 -1.02 -20.32
N ALA A 198 -3.75 -2.05 -20.51
CA ALA A 198 -2.49 -2.19 -19.79
C ALA A 198 -1.55 -1.01 -20.12
N THR A 199 -1.41 -0.64 -21.39
CA THR A 199 -0.60 0.51 -21.81
C THR A 199 -1.07 1.80 -21.17
N ALA A 200 -2.39 2.05 -21.09
CA ALA A 200 -2.96 3.22 -20.43
C ALA A 200 -2.56 3.30 -18.95
N VAL A 201 -2.60 2.18 -18.22
CA VAL A 201 -2.17 2.11 -16.81
C VAL A 201 -0.67 2.36 -16.67
N LEU A 202 0.16 1.85 -17.59
CA LEU A 202 1.61 2.02 -17.55
C LEU A 202 2.03 3.44 -17.96
N ILE A 203 1.39 4.05 -18.95
CA ILE A 203 1.59 5.45 -19.33
C ILE A 203 1.22 6.40 -18.17
N ALA A 204 0.26 6.03 -17.35
CA ALA A 204 -0.13 6.82 -16.18
C ALA A 204 0.98 7.02 -15.13
N TYR A 205 2.12 6.35 -15.27
CA TYR A 205 3.33 6.64 -14.48
C TYR A 205 4.18 7.80 -15.02
N LEU A 206 3.81 8.43 -16.14
CA LEU A 206 4.58 9.55 -16.71
C LEU A 206 4.56 10.86 -15.89
N PRO A 207 3.47 11.27 -15.21
CA PRO A 207 3.45 12.52 -14.43
C PRO A 207 4.59 12.67 -13.42
N PRO A 208 4.98 11.64 -12.64
CA PRO A 208 6.17 11.70 -11.78
C PRO A 208 7.46 12.00 -12.54
N ILE A 209 7.61 11.45 -13.74
CA ILE A 209 8.81 11.68 -14.58
C ILE A 209 8.84 13.14 -15.06
N ALA A 210 7.70 13.68 -15.50
CA ALA A 210 7.61 15.09 -15.87
C ALA A 210 8.00 16.02 -14.71
N TRP A 211 7.58 15.65 -13.49
CA TRP A 211 7.98 16.39 -12.27
C TRP A 211 9.50 16.31 -12.05
N VAL A 212 10.10 15.12 -12.16
CA VAL A 212 11.55 14.93 -12.04
C VAL A 212 12.31 15.79 -13.05
N LEU A 213 11.91 15.75 -14.31
CA LEU A 213 12.56 16.56 -15.37
C LEU A 213 12.42 18.07 -15.10
N ALA A 214 11.26 18.53 -14.64
CA ALA A 214 11.04 19.93 -14.27
C ALA A 214 11.92 20.33 -13.07
N GLU A 215 12.07 19.46 -12.07
CA GLU A 215 12.91 19.74 -10.90
C GLU A 215 14.38 19.82 -11.27
N PHE A 216 14.89 18.93 -12.15
CA PHE A 216 16.26 19.00 -12.61
C PHE A 216 16.58 20.23 -13.47
N ARG A 217 15.61 20.71 -14.25
CA ARG A 217 15.77 21.98 -14.96
C ARG A 217 15.88 23.16 -14.01
N ARG A 218 15.15 23.13 -12.89
CA ARG A 218 15.17 24.20 -11.88
C ARG A 218 16.40 24.12 -10.95
N ARG A 219 16.81 22.90 -10.62
CA ARG A 219 17.89 22.62 -9.68
C ARG A 219 18.76 21.50 -10.24
N PRO A 220 19.73 21.83 -11.11
CA PRO A 220 20.58 20.82 -11.71
C PRO A 220 21.31 20.02 -10.62
N PRO A 221 21.33 18.70 -10.72
CA PRO A 221 21.98 17.84 -9.75
C PRO A 221 23.49 18.16 -9.72
N ARG A 222 24.04 18.25 -8.52
CA ARG A 222 25.47 18.40 -8.34
C ARG A 222 26.16 17.06 -8.55
N SER A 223 27.12 16.99 -9.46
CA SER A 223 27.89 15.76 -9.72
C SER A 223 28.95 15.47 -8.64
N ALA A 224 29.40 16.52 -7.92
CA ALA A 224 30.33 16.36 -6.81
C ALA A 224 29.65 15.59 -5.68
N GLY A 225 30.28 14.52 -5.16
CA GLY A 225 29.77 13.75 -4.03
C GLY A 225 28.76 12.63 -4.38
N VAL A 226 28.38 12.44 -5.64
CA VAL A 226 27.40 11.40 -6.06
C VAL A 226 27.81 10.00 -5.61
N VAL A 227 29.09 9.64 -5.65
CA VAL A 227 29.58 8.32 -5.24
C VAL A 227 29.37 8.12 -3.73
N ASP A 228 29.70 9.11 -2.92
CA ASP A 228 29.53 9.03 -1.46
C ASP A 228 28.05 9.08 -1.07
N ALA A 229 27.25 9.88 -1.75
CA ALA A 229 25.80 9.89 -1.60
C ALA A 229 25.19 8.51 -1.95
N SER A 230 25.64 7.88 -3.04
CA SER A 230 25.21 6.53 -3.44
C SER A 230 25.58 5.48 -2.39
N LYS A 231 26.80 5.51 -1.84
CA LYS A 231 27.22 4.61 -0.75
C LYS A 231 26.35 4.78 0.50
N ARG A 232 26.03 6.03 0.89
CA ARG A 232 25.15 6.33 2.02
C ARG A 232 23.73 5.83 1.77
N LEU A 233 23.18 6.06 0.57
CA LEU A 233 21.85 5.57 0.18
C LEU A 233 21.78 4.05 0.23
N LEU A 234 22.75 3.35 -0.35
CA LEU A 234 22.81 1.90 -0.35
C LEU A 234 23.02 1.34 1.07
N SER A 235 23.95 1.91 1.86
CA SER A 235 24.25 1.44 3.21
C SER A 235 23.03 1.53 4.14
N TYR A 236 22.27 2.63 4.10
CA TYR A 236 21.05 2.77 4.86
C TYR A 236 19.91 1.96 4.25
N GLY A 237 19.76 2.04 2.92
CA GLY A 237 18.71 1.36 2.16
C GLY A 237 18.73 -0.15 2.40
N LEU A 238 19.87 -0.81 2.28
CA LEU A 238 19.99 -2.25 2.48
C LEU A 238 19.62 -2.69 3.91
N ARG A 239 19.86 -1.85 4.92
CA ARG A 239 19.43 -2.13 6.30
C ARG A 239 17.92 -2.02 6.48
N ALA A 240 17.26 -1.09 5.77
CA ALA A 240 15.82 -0.92 5.78
C ALA A 240 15.10 -1.87 4.81
N TYR A 241 15.80 -2.40 3.81
CA TYR A 241 15.25 -3.16 2.69
C TYR A 241 14.42 -4.37 3.10
N GLY A 242 14.84 -5.08 4.14
CA GLY A 242 14.09 -6.25 4.62
C GLY A 242 12.63 -5.93 4.97
N ALA A 243 12.40 -4.78 5.61
CA ALA A 243 11.04 -4.34 5.94
C ALA A 243 10.26 -3.90 4.69
N ASP A 244 10.90 -3.15 3.79
CA ASP A 244 10.29 -2.68 2.53
C ASP A 244 9.93 -3.87 1.62
N LEU A 245 10.82 -4.89 1.55
CA LEU A 245 10.59 -6.11 0.78
C LEU A 245 9.39 -6.90 1.32
N VAL A 246 9.34 -7.12 2.64
CA VAL A 246 8.24 -7.82 3.28
C VAL A 246 6.90 -7.09 3.06
N ALA A 247 6.90 -5.75 3.12
CA ALA A 247 5.72 -4.95 2.81
C ALA A 247 5.27 -5.13 1.35
N THR A 248 6.20 -5.03 0.40
CA THR A 248 5.93 -5.23 -1.03
C THR A 248 5.39 -6.62 -1.32
N LEU A 249 6.04 -7.66 -0.79
CA LEU A 249 5.56 -9.03 -0.94
C LEU A 249 4.15 -9.20 -0.37
N SER A 250 3.85 -8.61 0.78
CA SER A 250 2.50 -8.68 1.38
C SER A 250 1.41 -8.03 0.52
N ASP A 251 1.75 -7.03 -0.28
CA ASP A 251 0.79 -6.33 -1.13
C ASP A 251 0.60 -6.95 -2.52
N TYR A 252 1.60 -7.70 -3.02
CA TYR A 252 1.60 -8.24 -4.39
C TYR A 252 1.61 -9.76 -4.49
N LEU A 253 2.03 -10.47 -3.42
CA LEU A 253 2.29 -11.91 -3.47
C LEU A 253 1.07 -12.72 -3.91
N ASP A 254 -0.12 -12.34 -3.45
CA ASP A 254 -1.37 -12.96 -3.83
C ASP A 254 -1.54 -13.00 -5.35
N ARG A 255 -1.37 -11.86 -6.00
CA ARG A 255 -1.53 -11.71 -7.45
C ARG A 255 -0.42 -12.41 -8.22
N VAL A 256 0.81 -12.33 -7.72
CA VAL A 256 1.98 -12.99 -8.33
C VAL A 256 1.86 -14.51 -8.31
N LEU A 257 1.40 -15.07 -7.18
CA LEU A 257 1.20 -16.52 -7.07
C LEU A 257 0.03 -16.99 -7.94
N ILE A 258 -1.06 -16.24 -7.96
CA ILE A 258 -2.27 -16.62 -8.66
C ILE A 258 -2.08 -16.52 -10.17
N VAL A 259 -1.45 -15.44 -10.68
CA VAL A 259 -1.27 -15.24 -12.11
C VAL A 259 -0.47 -16.37 -12.78
N GLY A 260 0.46 -17.00 -12.05
CA GLY A 260 1.26 -18.11 -12.55
C GLY A 260 0.55 -19.47 -12.57
N VAL A 261 -0.59 -19.60 -11.87
CA VAL A 261 -1.25 -20.89 -11.67
C VAL A 261 -2.64 -20.95 -12.31
N VAL A 262 -3.32 -19.81 -12.47
CA VAL A 262 -4.70 -19.77 -12.99
C VAL A 262 -4.75 -19.23 -14.42
N ASN A 263 -5.82 -19.59 -15.14
CA ASN A 263 -6.08 -19.06 -16.47
C ASN A 263 -6.55 -17.58 -16.42
N PRO A 264 -6.53 -16.85 -17.56
CA PRO A 264 -6.91 -15.44 -17.64
C PRO A 264 -8.31 -15.13 -17.06
N VAL A 265 -9.30 -15.99 -17.31
CA VAL A 265 -10.67 -15.81 -16.81
C VAL A 265 -10.69 -15.81 -15.28
N MET A 266 -10.05 -16.80 -14.67
CA MET A 266 -9.95 -16.88 -13.21
C MET A 266 -9.19 -15.68 -12.63
N MET A 267 -8.11 -15.23 -13.28
CA MET A 267 -7.37 -14.05 -12.84
C MET A 267 -8.26 -12.78 -12.87
N GLY A 268 -9.06 -12.60 -13.93
CA GLY A 268 -9.99 -11.48 -14.01
C GLY A 268 -11.06 -11.50 -12.91
N LEU A 269 -11.65 -12.68 -12.62
CA LEU A 269 -12.60 -12.85 -11.51
C LEU A 269 -11.94 -12.56 -10.16
N TYR A 270 -10.71 -13.07 -9.93
CA TYR A 270 -9.96 -12.81 -8.72
C TYR A 270 -9.73 -11.32 -8.48
N VAL A 271 -9.30 -10.59 -9.50
CA VAL A 271 -9.02 -9.16 -9.41
C VAL A 271 -10.25 -8.35 -9.03
N VAL A 272 -11.43 -8.70 -9.56
CA VAL A 272 -12.70 -8.04 -9.17
C VAL A 272 -13.02 -8.31 -7.71
N GLY A 273 -12.98 -9.57 -7.28
CA GLY A 273 -13.22 -9.94 -5.89
C GLY A 273 -12.24 -9.29 -4.92
N ALA A 274 -10.95 -9.29 -5.26
CA ALA A 274 -9.89 -8.69 -4.47
C ALA A 274 -10.03 -7.17 -4.36
N ASN A 275 -10.35 -6.46 -5.44
CA ASN A 275 -10.52 -5.00 -5.42
C ASN A 275 -11.69 -4.57 -4.53
N LEU A 276 -12.81 -5.31 -4.56
CA LEU A 276 -13.96 -5.05 -3.69
C LEU A 276 -13.61 -5.34 -2.21
N ALA A 277 -12.92 -6.45 -1.94
CA ALA A 277 -12.49 -6.77 -0.59
C ALA A 277 -11.47 -5.76 -0.04
N GLN A 278 -10.56 -5.25 -0.87
CA GLN A 278 -9.55 -4.28 -0.46
C GLN A 278 -10.13 -2.93 -0.01
N ALA A 279 -11.33 -2.55 -0.45
CA ALA A 279 -11.99 -1.33 0.05
C ALA A 279 -12.14 -1.34 1.59
N LEU A 280 -12.28 -2.53 2.18
CA LEU A 280 -12.36 -2.70 3.64
C LEU A 280 -11.08 -2.27 4.37
N ARG A 281 -9.92 -2.24 3.70
CA ARG A 281 -8.63 -1.81 4.29
C ARG A 281 -8.61 -0.35 4.73
N MET A 282 -9.56 0.49 4.27
CA MET A 282 -9.66 1.88 4.70
C MET A 282 -9.99 2.02 6.19
N VAL A 283 -10.78 1.09 6.75
CA VAL A 283 -11.17 1.13 8.17
C VAL A 283 -9.96 1.02 9.10
N PRO A 284 -9.12 -0.04 9.01
CA PRO A 284 -7.93 -0.12 9.85
C PRO A 284 -6.90 0.96 9.53
N ALA A 285 -6.79 1.44 8.29
CA ALA A 285 -5.89 2.53 7.94
C ALA A 285 -6.24 3.83 8.67
N ALA A 286 -7.53 4.20 8.73
CA ALA A 286 -8.00 5.34 9.49
C ALA A 286 -7.72 5.18 11.00
N THR A 287 -7.94 3.98 11.55
CA THR A 287 -7.65 3.69 12.95
C THR A 287 -6.16 3.86 13.27
N VAL A 288 -5.28 3.30 12.46
CA VAL A 288 -3.82 3.37 12.65
C VAL A 288 -3.32 4.82 12.62
N THR A 289 -3.83 5.65 11.73
CA THR A 289 -3.46 7.07 11.62
C THR A 289 -3.69 7.84 12.92
N VAL A 290 -4.75 7.48 13.67
CA VAL A 290 -5.09 8.12 14.95
C VAL A 290 -4.43 7.40 16.14
N LEU A 291 -4.32 6.07 16.07
CA LEU A 291 -3.83 5.24 17.17
C LEU A 291 -2.33 5.44 17.43
N PHE A 292 -1.51 5.39 16.37
CA PHE A 292 -0.06 5.42 16.51
C PHE A 292 0.45 6.68 17.23
N PRO A 293 0.05 7.92 16.84
CA PRO A 293 0.49 9.12 17.56
C PRO A 293 0.01 9.19 19.01
N LYS A 294 -1.15 8.59 19.32
CA LYS A 294 -1.67 8.55 20.69
C LYS A 294 -0.98 7.50 21.56
N ALA A 295 -0.53 6.41 20.97
CA ALA A 295 0.15 5.33 21.67
C ALA A 295 1.64 5.65 21.89
N ALA A 296 2.26 6.38 20.97
CA ALA A 296 3.65 6.77 21.05
C ALA A 296 3.86 7.72 22.25
N GLY A 297 4.73 7.35 23.17
CA GLY A 297 5.05 8.13 24.37
C GLY A 297 4.19 7.81 25.61
N GLN A 298 3.24 6.86 25.52
CA GLN A 298 2.51 6.33 26.68
C GLN A 298 3.25 5.16 27.34
N SER A 299 2.83 4.82 28.56
CA SER A 299 3.30 3.60 29.22
C SER A 299 2.90 2.37 28.39
N GLN A 300 3.62 1.27 28.57
CA GLN A 300 3.35 0.05 27.82
C GLN A 300 1.94 -0.51 28.12
N GLU A 301 1.49 -0.40 29.38
CA GLU A 301 0.15 -0.83 29.79
C GLU A 301 -0.95 -0.01 29.12
N GLU A 302 -0.80 1.31 29.11
CA GLU A 302 -1.73 2.23 28.43
C GLU A 302 -1.77 1.99 26.91
N THR A 303 -0.61 1.74 26.30
CA THR A 303 -0.49 1.41 24.88
C THR A 303 -1.26 0.15 24.54
N VAL A 304 -1.12 -0.93 25.34
CA VAL A 304 -1.86 -2.19 25.14
C VAL A 304 -3.35 -1.99 25.35
N ALA A 305 -3.76 -1.26 26.39
CA ALA A 305 -5.16 -0.97 26.68
C ALA A 305 -5.81 -0.12 25.57
N LEU A 306 -5.11 0.91 25.06
CA LEU A 306 -5.54 1.75 23.97
C LEU A 306 -5.67 0.95 22.67
N THR A 307 -4.67 0.11 22.37
CA THR A 307 -4.69 -0.80 21.21
C THR A 307 -5.87 -1.76 21.28
N GLY A 308 -6.16 -2.35 22.45
CA GLY A 308 -7.31 -3.24 22.63
C GLY A 308 -8.65 -2.55 22.33
N ARG A 309 -8.84 -1.30 22.81
CA ARG A 309 -10.03 -0.51 22.47
C ARG A 309 -10.12 -0.22 20.97
N ALA A 310 -9.02 0.17 20.36
CA ALA A 310 -8.95 0.45 18.93
C ALA A 310 -9.25 -0.79 18.08
N VAL A 311 -8.73 -1.96 18.47
CA VAL A 311 -9.01 -3.24 17.79
C VAL A 311 -10.49 -3.58 17.84
N ARG A 312 -11.14 -3.48 19.01
CA ARG A 312 -12.59 -3.78 19.14
C ARG A 312 -13.43 -2.85 18.27
N ALA A 313 -13.15 -1.55 18.29
CA ALA A 313 -13.86 -0.58 17.45
C ALA A 313 -13.65 -0.86 15.95
N THR A 314 -12.41 -1.15 15.55
CA THR A 314 -12.09 -1.48 14.16
C THR A 314 -12.74 -2.78 13.74
N LEU A 315 -12.70 -3.82 14.59
CA LEU A 315 -13.31 -5.11 14.31
C LEU A 315 -14.84 -4.97 14.13
N ALA A 316 -15.52 -4.23 15.02
CA ALA A 316 -16.95 -3.96 14.88
C ALA A 316 -17.29 -3.29 13.55
N ALA A 317 -16.56 -2.20 13.22
CA ALA A 317 -16.78 -1.49 11.96
C ALA A 317 -16.48 -2.37 10.74
N MET A 318 -15.39 -3.17 10.77
CA MET A 318 -15.04 -4.06 9.69
C MET A 318 -16.01 -5.23 9.51
N VAL A 319 -16.55 -5.80 10.60
CA VAL A 319 -17.56 -6.86 10.51
C VAL A 319 -18.83 -6.33 9.85
N VAL A 320 -19.33 -5.16 10.29
CA VAL A 320 -20.53 -4.54 9.70
C VAL A 320 -20.30 -4.27 8.20
N THR A 321 -19.17 -3.66 7.83
CA THR A 321 -18.87 -3.35 6.42
C THR A 321 -18.60 -4.61 5.60
N ALA A 322 -17.96 -5.64 6.16
CA ALA A 322 -17.72 -6.91 5.48
C ALA A 322 -19.02 -7.68 5.22
N VAL A 323 -19.93 -7.74 6.21
CA VAL A 323 -21.26 -8.35 6.03
C VAL A 323 -22.05 -7.59 4.97
N ALA A 324 -22.10 -6.26 5.06
CA ALA A 324 -22.77 -5.44 4.05
C ALA A 324 -22.18 -5.68 2.65
N ALA A 325 -20.85 -5.73 2.51
CA ALA A 325 -20.17 -6.03 1.25
C ALA A 325 -20.43 -7.47 0.76
N ALA A 326 -20.49 -8.45 1.65
CA ALA A 326 -20.76 -9.84 1.29
C ALA A 326 -22.20 -10.05 0.81
N LEU A 327 -23.16 -9.30 1.36
CA LEU A 327 -24.59 -9.33 0.97
C LEU A 327 -24.84 -8.51 -0.30
N ALA A 328 -24.30 -7.30 -0.37
CA ALA A 328 -24.47 -6.40 -1.52
C ALA A 328 -23.59 -6.81 -2.73
N GLY A 329 -22.50 -7.55 -2.48
CA GLY A 329 -21.49 -7.91 -3.47
C GLY A 329 -22.03 -8.57 -4.74
N PRO A 330 -22.92 -9.60 -4.65
CA PRO A 330 -23.53 -10.20 -5.84
C PRO A 330 -24.28 -9.18 -6.69
N PHE A 331 -25.05 -8.29 -6.08
CA PHE A 331 -25.78 -7.22 -6.77
C PHE A 331 -24.80 -6.20 -7.38
N VAL A 332 -23.80 -5.76 -6.62
CA VAL A 332 -22.77 -4.81 -7.10
C VAL A 332 -22.00 -5.42 -8.29
N ILE A 333 -21.59 -6.69 -8.20
CA ILE A 333 -20.86 -7.35 -9.28
C ILE A 333 -21.75 -7.48 -10.52
N ALA A 334 -22.95 -8.00 -10.39
CA ALA A 334 -23.85 -8.18 -11.52
C ALA A 334 -24.23 -6.86 -12.20
N THR A 335 -24.53 -5.82 -11.41
CA THR A 335 -24.98 -4.52 -11.92
C THR A 335 -23.86 -3.69 -12.52
N PHE A 336 -22.71 -3.58 -11.84
CA PHE A 336 -21.63 -2.69 -12.28
C PHE A 336 -20.61 -3.40 -13.18
N TYR A 337 -20.18 -4.62 -12.81
CA TYR A 337 -19.14 -5.36 -13.55
C TYR A 337 -19.72 -6.25 -14.67
N GLY A 338 -20.93 -6.75 -14.47
CA GLY A 338 -21.63 -7.62 -15.44
C GLY A 338 -21.81 -9.05 -14.86
N SER A 339 -22.83 -9.75 -15.40
CA SER A 339 -23.19 -11.13 -14.97
C SER A 339 -22.06 -12.14 -15.15
N GLU A 340 -21.16 -11.91 -16.12
CA GLU A 340 -19.97 -12.74 -16.36
C GLU A 340 -19.01 -12.78 -15.19
N PHE A 341 -19.05 -11.77 -14.31
CA PHE A 341 -18.19 -11.68 -13.12
C PHE A 341 -18.81 -12.26 -11.85
N ILE A 342 -20.02 -12.82 -11.90
CA ILE A 342 -20.66 -13.43 -10.71
C ILE A 342 -19.79 -14.53 -10.08
N GLY A 343 -18.97 -15.23 -10.87
CA GLY A 343 -17.98 -16.19 -10.38
C GLY A 343 -16.93 -15.61 -9.42
N ALA A 344 -16.82 -14.28 -9.31
CA ALA A 344 -15.96 -13.60 -8.34
C ALA A 344 -16.56 -13.55 -6.91
N VAL A 345 -17.88 -13.79 -6.74
CA VAL A 345 -18.56 -13.68 -5.45
C VAL A 345 -17.99 -14.63 -4.39
N PRO A 346 -17.79 -15.94 -4.67
CA PRO A 346 -17.24 -16.85 -3.67
C PRO A 346 -15.86 -16.42 -3.16
N VAL A 347 -14.94 -16.11 -4.07
CA VAL A 347 -13.59 -15.66 -3.68
C VAL A 347 -13.63 -14.31 -2.98
N MET A 348 -14.48 -13.37 -3.39
CA MET A 348 -14.67 -12.08 -2.72
C MET A 348 -15.06 -12.27 -1.25
N ARG A 349 -16.01 -13.17 -0.95
CA ARG A 349 -16.44 -13.46 0.43
C ARG A 349 -15.31 -13.99 1.30
N VAL A 350 -14.48 -14.89 0.77
CA VAL A 350 -13.31 -15.41 1.49
C VAL A 350 -12.28 -14.31 1.69
N LEU A 351 -12.02 -13.47 0.67
CA LEU A 351 -11.09 -12.36 0.78
C LEU A 351 -11.57 -11.26 1.74
N LEU A 352 -12.88 -11.04 1.90
CA LEU A 352 -13.42 -10.15 2.93
C LEU A 352 -13.05 -10.64 4.34
N ALA A 353 -13.13 -11.95 4.59
CA ALA A 353 -12.71 -12.54 5.86
C ALA A 353 -11.19 -12.41 6.06
N ASP A 354 -10.38 -12.64 5.02
CA ASP A 354 -8.93 -12.45 5.06
C ASP A 354 -8.56 -10.99 5.40
N VAL A 355 -9.15 -10.02 4.69
CA VAL A 355 -8.90 -8.58 4.92
C VAL A 355 -9.33 -8.14 6.31
N LEU A 356 -10.41 -8.71 6.86
CA LEU A 356 -10.85 -8.47 8.23
C LEU A 356 -9.76 -8.89 9.24
N ILE A 357 -9.25 -10.11 9.12
CA ILE A 357 -8.19 -10.61 10.01
C ILE A 357 -6.92 -9.78 9.88
N ARG A 358 -6.47 -9.50 8.66
CA ARG A 358 -5.31 -8.62 8.39
C ARG A 358 -5.50 -7.21 8.96
N GLY A 359 -6.72 -6.68 8.93
CA GLY A 359 -7.06 -5.39 9.53
C GLY A 359 -6.86 -5.39 11.04
N VAL A 360 -7.31 -6.44 11.73
CA VAL A 360 -7.08 -6.64 13.17
C VAL A 360 -5.59 -6.72 13.49
N VAL A 361 -4.85 -7.56 12.74
CA VAL A 361 -3.39 -7.69 12.90
C VAL A 361 -2.69 -6.34 12.70
N ARG A 362 -3.09 -5.56 11.71
CA ARG A 362 -2.52 -4.23 11.43
C ARG A 362 -2.69 -3.26 12.60
N VAL A 363 -3.84 -3.28 13.28
CA VAL A 363 -4.07 -2.46 14.47
C VAL A 363 -3.30 -2.98 15.67
N LEU A 364 -3.24 -4.31 15.89
CA LEU A 364 -2.45 -4.94 16.94
C LEU A 364 -0.95 -4.63 16.79
N ALA A 365 -0.44 -4.62 15.56
CA ALA A 365 0.95 -4.32 15.25
C ALA A 365 1.39 -2.93 15.74
N GLN A 366 0.46 -1.97 15.90
CA GLN A 366 0.78 -0.63 16.43
C GLN A 366 1.30 -0.66 17.87
N ALA A 367 0.87 -1.63 18.68
CA ALA A 367 1.41 -1.79 20.03
C ALA A 367 2.91 -2.12 20.00
N PHE A 368 3.34 -3.00 19.09
CA PHE A 368 4.77 -3.35 18.93
C PHE A 368 5.57 -2.19 18.34
N MET A 369 5.00 -1.47 17.38
CA MET A 369 5.63 -0.27 16.80
C MET A 369 5.83 0.82 17.87
N ALA A 370 4.80 1.13 18.66
CA ALA A 370 4.85 2.12 19.73
C ALA A 370 5.79 1.70 20.89
N SER A 371 5.97 0.39 21.10
CA SER A 371 6.91 -0.16 22.09
C SER A 371 8.36 -0.27 21.58
N GLY A 372 8.69 0.33 20.42
CA GLY A 372 10.04 0.34 19.85
C GLY A 372 10.51 -1.01 19.28
N ARG A 373 9.59 -1.91 18.92
CA ARG A 373 9.89 -3.24 18.37
C ARG A 373 9.36 -3.46 16.95
N PRO A 374 9.65 -2.57 15.98
CA PRO A 374 9.12 -2.69 14.61
C PRO A 374 9.63 -3.95 13.89
N GLY A 375 10.85 -4.41 14.18
CA GLY A 375 11.42 -5.60 13.57
C GLY A 375 10.59 -6.87 13.81
N LEU A 376 9.92 -6.98 14.97
CA LEU A 376 9.03 -8.10 15.25
C LEU A 376 7.85 -8.16 14.26
N VAL A 377 7.28 -7.01 13.93
CA VAL A 377 6.17 -6.92 12.95
C VAL A 377 6.63 -7.45 11.59
N SER A 378 7.81 -7.05 11.13
CA SER A 378 8.38 -7.52 9.86
C SER A 378 8.68 -9.03 9.89
N ILE A 379 9.19 -9.56 10.99
CA ILE A 379 9.46 -11.01 11.15
C ILE A 379 8.16 -11.80 11.07
N VAL A 380 7.13 -11.42 11.84
CA VAL A 380 5.83 -12.10 11.84
C VAL A 380 5.21 -12.06 10.45
N GLN A 381 5.29 -10.93 9.76
CA GLN A 381 4.80 -10.76 8.40
C GLN A 381 5.58 -11.63 7.40
N GLY A 382 6.91 -11.70 7.51
CA GLY A 382 7.76 -12.56 6.68
C GLY A 382 7.45 -14.04 6.86
N VAL A 383 7.27 -14.51 8.09
CA VAL A 383 6.86 -15.89 8.38
C VAL A 383 5.49 -16.18 7.77
N THR A 384 4.55 -15.24 7.87
CA THR A 384 3.21 -15.38 7.26
C THR A 384 3.28 -15.54 5.74
N ILE A 385 4.16 -14.78 5.07
CA ILE A 385 4.42 -14.93 3.64
C ILE A 385 4.93 -16.35 3.35
N GLY A 386 5.91 -16.83 4.13
CA GLY A 386 6.44 -18.20 3.99
C GLY A 386 5.38 -19.27 4.14
N VAL A 387 4.38 -19.07 5.00
CA VAL A 387 3.23 -19.99 5.18
C VAL A 387 2.20 -19.84 4.06
N SER A 388 1.98 -18.63 3.55
CA SER A 388 0.96 -18.39 2.52
C SER A 388 1.32 -19.00 1.16
N ILE A 389 2.60 -19.03 0.79
CA ILE A 389 3.07 -19.57 -0.49
C ILE A 389 2.66 -21.06 -0.67
N PRO A 390 3.07 -22.01 0.20
CA PRO A 390 2.69 -23.39 0.04
C PRO A 390 1.18 -23.60 0.14
N LEU A 391 0.48 -22.87 1.01
CA LEU A 391 -0.98 -22.99 1.13
C LEU A 391 -1.69 -22.61 -0.17
N VAL A 392 -1.32 -21.50 -0.80
CA VAL A 392 -1.91 -21.09 -2.07
C VAL A 392 -1.58 -22.11 -3.17
N LEU A 393 -0.33 -22.56 -3.29
CA LEU A 393 0.07 -23.53 -4.29
C LEU A 393 -0.60 -24.90 -4.14
N LEU A 394 -0.93 -25.31 -2.91
CA LEU A 394 -1.64 -26.56 -2.62
C LEU A 394 -3.15 -26.45 -2.81
N LEU A 395 -3.75 -25.30 -2.47
CA LEU A 395 -5.20 -25.15 -2.45
C LEU A 395 -5.77 -24.69 -3.80
N VAL A 396 -5.01 -23.91 -4.59
CA VAL A 396 -5.47 -23.44 -5.90
C VAL A 396 -5.78 -24.57 -6.87
N PRO A 397 -4.94 -25.62 -7.04
CA PRO A 397 -5.25 -26.72 -7.93
C PRO A 397 -6.49 -27.51 -7.51
N ARG A 398 -6.83 -27.56 -6.20
CA ARG A 398 -7.96 -28.31 -5.66
C ARG A 398 -9.27 -27.54 -5.65
N TYR A 399 -9.22 -26.25 -5.32
CA TYR A 399 -10.40 -25.42 -5.04
C TYR A 399 -10.47 -24.18 -5.95
N GLY A 400 -9.60 -24.07 -6.96
CA GLY A 400 -9.57 -22.93 -7.88
C GLY A 400 -9.35 -21.60 -7.15
N LEU A 401 -10.09 -20.56 -7.55
CA LEU A 401 -9.99 -19.23 -6.96
C LEU A 401 -10.31 -19.18 -5.46
N VAL A 402 -11.26 -20.00 -5.02
CA VAL A 402 -11.62 -20.08 -3.60
C VAL A 402 -10.45 -20.62 -2.81
N GLY A 403 -9.68 -21.57 -3.38
CA GLY A 403 -8.46 -22.11 -2.80
C GLY A 403 -7.39 -21.04 -2.57
N ALA A 404 -7.25 -20.09 -3.50
CA ALA A 404 -6.35 -18.95 -3.32
C ALA A 404 -6.76 -18.09 -2.10
N GLY A 405 -8.05 -17.73 -2.02
CA GLY A 405 -8.59 -17.00 -0.89
C GLY A 405 -8.44 -17.74 0.44
N LEU A 406 -8.70 -19.05 0.46
CA LEU A 406 -8.55 -19.90 1.66
C LEU A 406 -7.09 -19.97 2.12
N GLY A 407 -6.14 -20.14 1.20
CA GLY A 407 -4.72 -20.13 1.53
C GLY A 407 -4.28 -18.85 2.23
N MET A 408 -4.77 -17.71 1.75
CA MET A 408 -4.51 -16.41 2.37
C MET A 408 -5.20 -16.25 3.73
N LEU A 409 -6.46 -16.67 3.82
CA LEU A 409 -7.23 -16.62 5.06
C LEU A 409 -6.57 -17.45 6.18
N ILE A 410 -6.12 -18.68 5.85
CA ILE A 410 -5.41 -19.55 6.81
C ILE A 410 -4.09 -18.90 7.23
N ALA A 411 -3.31 -18.35 6.29
CA ALA A 411 -2.08 -17.65 6.60
C ALA A 411 -2.32 -16.40 7.48
N SER A 412 -3.39 -15.65 7.22
CA SER A 412 -3.76 -14.47 8.06
C SER A 412 -4.24 -14.89 9.44
N ALA A 413 -4.97 -15.98 9.56
CA ALA A 413 -5.37 -16.55 10.85
C ALA A 413 -4.13 -16.99 11.66
N PHE A 414 -3.17 -17.66 11.01
CA PHE A 414 -1.89 -17.98 11.60
C PHE A 414 -1.14 -16.70 12.05
N GLN A 415 -1.08 -15.67 11.22
CA GLN A 415 -0.49 -14.38 11.58
C GLN A 415 -1.13 -13.76 12.81
N LEU A 416 -2.46 -13.81 12.91
CA LEU A 416 -3.19 -13.31 14.07
C LEU A 416 -2.80 -14.07 15.34
N ILE A 417 -2.76 -15.41 15.28
CA ILE A 417 -2.37 -16.26 16.42
C ILE A 417 -0.95 -15.91 16.89
N VAL A 418 0.02 -15.84 15.96
CA VAL A 418 1.40 -15.49 16.27
C VAL A 418 1.49 -14.08 16.85
N THR A 419 0.78 -13.11 16.26
CA THR A 419 0.74 -11.73 16.75
C THR A 419 0.20 -11.66 18.19
N LEU A 420 -0.87 -12.39 18.50
CA LEU A 420 -1.43 -12.46 19.84
C LEU A 420 -0.48 -13.14 20.83
N ALA A 421 0.19 -14.22 20.42
CA ALA A 421 1.20 -14.91 21.22
C ALA A 421 2.40 -14.00 21.54
N CYS A 422 2.75 -13.06 20.67
CA CYS A 422 3.82 -12.10 20.91
C CYS A 422 3.52 -11.13 22.07
N PHE A 423 2.27 -10.91 22.47
CA PHE A 423 1.95 -10.04 23.62
C PHE A 423 2.52 -10.58 24.93
N PRO A 424 2.21 -11.81 25.37
CA PRO A 424 2.79 -12.36 26.60
C PRO A 424 4.28 -12.67 26.44
N LEU A 425 4.73 -13.18 25.29
CA LEU A 425 6.10 -13.64 25.10
C LEU A 425 7.10 -12.48 24.97
N VAL A 426 6.73 -11.39 24.31
CA VAL A 426 7.66 -10.31 23.96
C VAL A 426 7.39 -9.05 24.76
N LEU A 427 6.13 -8.63 24.90
CA LEU A 427 5.76 -7.45 25.70
C LEU A 427 5.57 -7.78 27.18
N ARG A 428 5.48 -9.06 27.55
CA ARG A 428 5.19 -9.53 28.92
C ARG A 428 3.89 -8.93 29.48
N HIS A 429 2.93 -8.66 28.59
CA HIS A 429 1.61 -8.15 28.93
C HIS A 429 0.51 -9.12 28.50
N ARG A 430 -0.65 -9.03 29.17
CA ARG A 430 -1.83 -9.83 28.80
C ARG A 430 -2.29 -9.46 27.39
N VAL A 431 -2.78 -10.46 26.66
CA VAL A 431 -3.39 -10.25 25.33
C VAL A 431 -4.54 -9.24 25.43
N PRO A 432 -4.62 -8.25 24.54
CA PRO A 432 -5.74 -7.30 24.53
C PRO A 432 -7.07 -8.04 24.39
N ARG A 433 -8.08 -7.67 25.16
CA ARG A 433 -9.42 -8.25 25.06
C ARG A 433 -10.02 -7.93 23.69
N LEU A 434 -10.31 -8.96 22.89
CA LEU A 434 -10.91 -8.82 21.55
C LEU A 434 -12.44 -8.88 21.58
N ARG A 435 -13.06 -9.34 22.69
CA ARG A 435 -14.50 -9.43 22.82
C ARG A 435 -15.13 -8.04 22.87
N ILE A 436 -16.06 -7.79 21.96
CA ILE A 436 -16.89 -6.61 21.92
C ILE A 436 -17.96 -6.77 22.99
N THR A 437 -18.08 -5.82 23.95
CA THR A 437 -19.17 -5.79 24.91
C THR A 437 -20.32 -4.98 24.35
N LEU A 438 -21.57 -5.38 24.62
CA LEU A 438 -22.78 -4.68 24.17
C LEU A 438 -22.80 -3.22 24.63
N ASP A 439 -22.25 -2.94 25.82
CA ASP A 439 -22.13 -1.58 26.38
C ASP A 439 -21.19 -0.70 25.52
N GLU A 440 -20.14 -1.27 24.93
CA GLU A 440 -19.23 -0.54 24.02
C GLU A 440 -19.95 -0.18 22.72
N VAL A 441 -20.77 -1.07 22.16
CA VAL A 441 -21.59 -0.78 20.96
C VAL A 441 -22.61 0.31 21.26
N ALA A 442 -23.30 0.24 22.40
CA ALA A 442 -24.26 1.26 22.82
C ALA A 442 -23.61 2.63 23.06
N SER A 443 -22.38 2.65 23.61
CA SER A 443 -21.63 3.90 23.82
C SER A 443 -21.15 4.54 22.53
N PHE A 444 -20.87 3.75 21.47
CA PHE A 444 -20.54 4.26 20.14
C PHE A 444 -21.73 4.92 19.44
N LEU A 445 -22.94 4.38 19.63
CA LEU A 445 -24.18 4.93 19.07
C LEU A 445 -24.67 6.18 19.81
N ARG A 446 -24.33 6.34 21.11
CA ARG A 446 -24.72 7.50 21.95
C ARG A 446 -23.79 8.71 21.83
N ARG A 447 -22.65 8.60 21.16
CA ARG A 447 -21.67 9.70 20.96
C ARG A 447 -21.85 10.42 19.61
N ARG A 448 -23.05 10.44 19.07
CA ARG A 448 -23.46 11.35 17.98
C ARG A 448 -24.17 12.57 18.51
#